data_e88edfd83330526b25402aa4b6af1985
#
_entry.id   e88edfd83330526b25402aa4b6af1985
#
_cell.length_a   1.000
_cell.length_b   1.000
_cell.length_c   1.000
_cell.angle_alpha   90.00
_cell.angle_beta   90.00
_cell.angle_gamma   90.00
#
_symmetry.space_group_name_H-M   'P 1'
#
loop_
_entity.id
_entity.type
_entity.pdbx_description
1 polymer ?
#
loop_
_entity_poly.entity_id
_entity_poly.type
_entity_poly.pdbx_seq_one_letter_code
_entity_poly.pdbx_strand_id
1 'polypeptide(L)'
;NQGTSGSAKEHPVLAAEHPGPDPEPSGFDAECPRPWPGFFENDWYRAAFNDKMELVSLVEKGTGCQLLKEGRVGNQLLTFEDRPMNWDNWDVDMFYQRKPYNADHVTAPVLKEWGPVRTVVSISHRFAGSLVEQDIVFYPNLPRIDFVTRADWRDHHVLLRVYFPARINATKAAYEIQFGNVERETTSNHSWDTAKFEVCAHKWADLSENGLGLSLLNDCKYGHSIKDGEMGLTLIKSGTYPNENADIGIHEFTYSIYPHKGRWQEARTVEMAYDLNSPLVSALVPAKGAGGFWSMVSVDQPDCFVEMMKKAENGNGYILRIYENRNTRTPMTVKLGFEISRVEECDLLERPLRPIETDGYRFKDFIKPYEIKTYRICPVRA
;
A
#
# COMPACT_ATOMS: atom_id res chain seq x y z
N ASN A 1 22.75 -88.65 -20.55
CA ASN A 1 22.51 -88.98 -19.16
C ASN A 1 21.92 -87.80 -18.42
N GLN A 2 20.67 -87.93 -18.08
CA GLN A 2 19.94 -87.43 -16.92
C GLN A 2 20.17 -85.96 -16.62
N GLY A 3 19.29 -85.00 -16.80
CA GLY A 3 17.89 -85.04 -16.32
C GLY A 3 17.81 -84.48 -14.91
N THR A 4 17.45 -83.22 -14.74
CA THR A 4 16.60 -82.85 -13.60
C THR A 4 15.88 -81.54 -13.92
N SER A 5 14.58 -81.66 -13.92
CA SER A 5 13.59 -80.60 -14.00
C SER A 5 13.62 -79.74 -12.74
N GLY A 6 13.72 -78.41 -12.92
CA GLY A 6 13.49 -77.45 -11.86
C GLY A 6 12.25 -76.58 -12.17
N SER A 7 11.20 -76.82 -11.42
CA SER A 7 9.91 -76.13 -11.53
C SER A 7 10.05 -74.60 -11.23
N ALA A 8 9.66 -73.79 -12.18
CA ALA A 8 9.44 -72.36 -11.95
C ALA A 8 8.18 -72.23 -11.11
N LYS A 9 8.34 -71.61 -9.93
CA LYS A 9 7.23 -71.08 -9.10
C LYS A 9 6.69 -69.84 -9.73
N GLU A 10 5.47 -69.91 -10.21
CA GLU A 10 4.70 -68.72 -10.57
C GLU A 10 4.44 -67.85 -9.32
N HIS A 11 4.89 -66.64 -9.35
CA HIS A 11 4.48 -65.64 -8.41
C HIS A 11 3.16 -64.99 -8.90
N PRO A 12 2.15 -64.79 -8.02
CA PRO A 12 0.92 -64.17 -8.42
C PRO A 12 1.19 -62.64 -8.67
N VAL A 13 0.83 -62.22 -9.87
CA VAL A 13 0.76 -60.81 -10.24
C VAL A 13 -0.38 -60.19 -9.43
N LEU A 14 -0.05 -59.41 -8.43
CA LEU A 14 -0.99 -58.53 -7.77
C LEU A 14 -1.51 -57.50 -8.80
N ALA A 15 -2.79 -57.59 -9.14
CA ALA A 15 -3.49 -56.57 -9.91
C ALA A 15 -3.39 -55.23 -9.16
N ALA A 16 -2.76 -54.26 -9.78
CA ALA A 16 -2.80 -52.89 -9.31
C ALA A 16 -4.27 -52.41 -9.41
N GLU A 17 -4.90 -52.19 -8.28
CA GLU A 17 -6.15 -51.45 -8.22
C GLU A 17 -5.89 -50.04 -8.76
N HIS A 18 -6.60 -49.67 -9.82
CA HIS A 18 -6.64 -48.32 -10.29
C HIS A 18 -7.23 -47.45 -9.15
N PRO A 19 -6.58 -46.38 -8.73
CA PRO A 19 -7.23 -45.39 -7.84
C PRO A 19 -8.49 -44.91 -8.57
N GLY A 20 -9.62 -44.96 -7.88
CA GLY A 20 -10.86 -44.39 -8.35
C GLY A 20 -10.70 -42.93 -8.68
N PRO A 21 -11.61 -42.32 -9.46
CA PRO A 21 -11.52 -40.89 -9.77
C PRO A 21 -11.40 -40.11 -8.49
N ASP A 22 -10.45 -39.15 -8.48
CA ASP A 22 -10.30 -38.20 -7.39
C ASP A 22 -11.66 -37.58 -7.08
N PRO A 23 -12.02 -37.40 -5.81
CA PRO A 23 -13.26 -36.72 -5.47
C PRO A 23 -13.21 -35.35 -6.12
N GLU A 24 -14.22 -35.07 -6.96
CA GLU A 24 -14.42 -33.70 -7.45
C GLU A 24 -14.34 -32.74 -6.26
N PRO A 25 -13.64 -31.59 -6.37
CA PRO A 25 -13.60 -30.62 -5.30
C PRO A 25 -15.05 -30.31 -4.95
N SER A 26 -15.46 -30.68 -3.74
CA SER A 26 -16.78 -30.42 -3.20
C SER A 26 -17.07 -28.93 -3.46
N GLY A 27 -18.15 -28.68 -4.22
CA GLY A 27 -18.56 -27.35 -4.59
C GLY A 27 -18.50 -26.47 -3.35
N PHE A 28 -18.01 -25.25 -3.53
CA PHE A 28 -18.20 -24.19 -2.56
C PHE A 28 -19.70 -24.11 -2.37
N ASP A 29 -20.20 -24.72 -1.30
CA ASP A 29 -21.55 -24.45 -0.85
C ASP A 29 -21.62 -22.93 -0.72
N ALA A 30 -22.51 -22.33 -1.49
CA ALA A 30 -22.93 -20.95 -1.29
C ALA A 30 -23.68 -20.93 0.05
N GLU A 31 -22.91 -21.08 1.14
CA GLU A 31 -23.44 -20.90 2.49
C GLU A 31 -24.07 -19.52 2.54
N CYS A 32 -25.27 -19.51 3.06
CA CYS A 32 -26.00 -18.31 3.45
C CYS A 32 -25.01 -17.25 3.95
N PRO A 33 -24.98 -16.02 3.42
CA PRO A 33 -23.95 -15.04 3.74
C PRO A 33 -23.85 -14.90 5.25
N ARG A 34 -22.69 -15.24 5.80
CA ARG A 34 -22.44 -15.08 7.24
C ARG A 34 -22.57 -13.58 7.55
N PRO A 35 -23.28 -13.20 8.62
CA PRO A 35 -23.32 -11.81 8.99
C PRO A 35 -21.90 -11.33 9.33
N TRP A 36 -21.56 -10.10 8.94
CA TRP A 36 -20.32 -9.45 9.37
C TRP A 36 -20.28 -9.35 10.91
N PRO A 37 -19.24 -9.85 11.58
CA PRO A 37 -19.19 -9.87 13.05
C PRO A 37 -18.90 -8.49 13.68
N GLY A 38 -18.68 -7.44 12.88
CA GLY A 38 -18.35 -6.10 13.37
C GLY A 38 -16.87 -5.90 13.71
N PHE A 39 -16.02 -6.92 13.56
CA PHE A 39 -14.58 -6.80 13.84
C PHE A 39 -13.76 -7.74 12.96
N PHE A 40 -12.46 -7.39 12.83
CA PHE A 40 -11.43 -8.24 12.26
C PHE A 40 -10.18 -8.21 13.15
N GLU A 41 -9.49 -9.35 13.25
CA GLU A 41 -8.27 -9.49 14.02
C GLU A 41 -7.25 -10.36 13.27
N ASN A 42 -6.00 -9.93 13.30
CA ASN A 42 -4.85 -10.68 12.82
C ASN A 42 -3.68 -10.60 13.84
N ASP A 43 -2.46 -10.92 13.44
CA ASP A 43 -1.29 -10.89 14.34
C ASP A 43 -0.87 -9.48 14.77
N TRP A 44 -1.21 -8.46 13.99
CA TRP A 44 -0.75 -7.07 14.21
C TRP A 44 -1.80 -6.17 14.86
N TYR A 45 -3.06 -6.33 14.51
CA TYR A 45 -4.10 -5.44 15.01
C TYR A 45 -5.43 -6.16 15.26
N ARG A 46 -6.26 -5.52 16.06
CA ARG A 46 -7.70 -5.79 16.19
C ARG A 46 -8.45 -4.52 15.86
N ALA A 47 -9.33 -4.60 14.84
CA ALA A 47 -10.15 -3.50 14.35
C ALA A 47 -11.64 -3.82 14.57
N ALA A 48 -12.40 -2.88 15.12
CA ALA A 48 -13.86 -2.99 15.26
C ALA A 48 -14.56 -1.84 14.54
N PHE A 49 -15.69 -2.15 13.95
CA PHE A 49 -16.47 -1.25 13.10
C PHE A 49 -17.92 -1.18 13.57
N ASN A 50 -18.56 -0.03 13.34
CA ASN A 50 -20.01 0.13 13.52
C ASN A 50 -20.78 -0.29 12.24
N ASP A 51 -22.10 -0.15 12.27
CA ASP A 51 -22.99 -0.52 11.15
C ASP A 51 -22.79 0.34 9.88
N LYS A 52 -22.06 1.43 9.98
CA LYS A 52 -21.65 2.29 8.85
C LYS A 52 -20.25 1.98 8.32
N MET A 53 -19.64 0.92 8.82
CA MET A 53 -18.23 0.58 8.57
C MET A 53 -17.24 1.72 8.89
N GLU A 54 -17.62 2.56 9.87
CA GLU A 54 -16.70 3.47 10.51
C GLU A 54 -15.91 2.71 11.58
N LEU A 55 -14.61 2.91 11.62
CA LEU A 55 -13.70 2.24 12.54
C LEU A 55 -13.84 2.83 13.94
N VAL A 56 -14.42 2.08 14.87
CA VAL A 56 -14.65 2.52 16.26
C VAL A 56 -13.53 2.12 17.23
N SER A 57 -12.72 1.13 16.85
CA SER A 57 -11.57 0.69 17.64
C SER A 57 -10.49 0.17 16.70
N LEU A 58 -9.23 0.53 16.97
CA LEU A 58 -8.05 0.00 16.30
C LEU A 58 -6.94 -0.19 17.34
N VAL A 59 -6.73 -1.43 17.76
CA VAL A 59 -5.69 -1.79 18.74
C VAL A 59 -4.49 -2.38 18.00
N GLU A 60 -3.30 -1.77 18.17
CA GLU A 60 -2.03 -2.35 17.74
C GLU A 60 -1.62 -3.40 18.79
N LYS A 61 -1.47 -4.68 18.36
CA LYS A 61 -1.32 -5.82 19.30
C LYS A 61 0.05 -5.92 19.91
N GLY A 62 1.10 -5.43 19.26
CA GLY A 62 2.46 -5.46 19.79
C GLY A 62 2.64 -4.58 21.02
N THR A 63 1.91 -3.48 21.10
CA THR A 63 1.90 -2.55 22.24
C THR A 63 0.65 -2.68 23.11
N GLY A 64 -0.44 -3.26 22.59
CA GLY A 64 -1.77 -3.30 23.22
C GLY A 64 -2.47 -1.94 23.23
N CYS A 65 -1.98 -0.94 22.48
CA CYS A 65 -2.50 0.41 22.51
C CYS A 65 -3.67 0.63 21.53
N GLN A 66 -4.70 1.35 22.00
CA GLN A 66 -5.77 1.88 21.15
C GLN A 66 -5.23 3.09 20.35
N LEU A 67 -5.35 3.02 19.02
CA LEU A 67 -4.87 4.04 18.09
C LEU A 67 -5.87 5.15 17.80
N LEU A 68 -7.16 4.94 18.04
CA LEU A 68 -8.18 5.97 17.81
C LEU A 68 -8.46 6.78 19.08
N LYS A 69 -8.79 8.04 18.90
CA LYS A 69 -9.29 8.92 19.98
C LYS A 69 -10.62 8.39 20.49
N GLU A 70 -10.81 8.45 21.80
CA GLU A 70 -12.04 8.05 22.47
C GLU A 70 -13.26 8.83 21.94
N GLY A 71 -14.37 8.10 21.67
CA GLY A 71 -15.59 8.68 21.16
C GLY A 71 -15.53 9.21 19.71
N ARG A 72 -14.41 8.98 19.00
CA ARG A 72 -14.25 9.34 17.59
C ARG A 72 -14.14 8.09 16.72
N VAL A 73 -14.46 8.23 15.45
CA VAL A 73 -14.44 7.14 14.48
C VAL A 73 -13.48 7.41 13.34
N GLY A 74 -12.82 6.37 12.83
CA GLY A 74 -12.01 6.39 11.62
C GLY A 74 -12.81 5.91 10.40
N ASN A 75 -12.25 6.07 9.21
CA ASN A 75 -12.96 5.86 7.95
C ASN A 75 -14.26 6.69 7.86
N GLN A 76 -14.25 7.86 8.46
CA GLN A 76 -15.40 8.77 8.40
C GLN A 76 -15.36 9.54 7.09
N LEU A 77 -16.28 9.22 6.18
CA LEU A 77 -16.47 9.95 4.93
C LEU A 77 -17.34 11.18 5.18
N LEU A 78 -16.79 12.35 4.90
CA LEU A 78 -17.48 13.63 5.03
C LEU A 78 -17.41 14.41 3.72
N THR A 79 -18.50 15.09 3.39
CA THR A 79 -18.55 16.08 2.33
C THR A 79 -18.55 17.49 2.89
N PHE A 80 -18.03 18.44 2.12
CA PHE A 80 -17.96 19.84 2.48
C PHE A 80 -18.33 20.70 1.29
N GLU A 81 -18.96 21.85 1.53
CA GLU A 81 -19.14 22.87 0.50
C GLU A 81 -17.78 23.46 0.13
N ASP A 82 -17.40 23.36 -1.15
CA ASP A 82 -16.13 23.82 -1.68
C ASP A 82 -16.34 24.97 -2.65
N ARG A 83 -16.18 26.20 -2.16
CA ARG A 83 -16.33 27.45 -2.92
C ARG A 83 -15.19 28.39 -2.56
N PRO A 84 -13.99 28.14 -3.11
CA PRO A 84 -12.85 29.01 -2.88
C PRO A 84 -13.11 30.41 -3.49
N MET A 85 -12.46 31.42 -2.95
CA MET A 85 -12.61 32.81 -3.43
C MET A 85 -12.11 32.97 -4.88
N ASN A 86 -11.08 32.22 -5.27
CA ASN A 86 -10.49 32.24 -6.59
C ASN A 86 -10.08 30.82 -7.01
N TRP A 87 -9.88 30.61 -8.31
CA TRP A 87 -9.23 29.40 -8.85
C TRP A 87 -9.95 28.09 -8.48
N ASP A 88 -11.22 28.05 -8.74
CA ASP A 88 -12.17 27.03 -8.30
C ASP A 88 -11.64 25.58 -8.39
N ASN A 89 -11.00 25.20 -9.50
CA ASN A 89 -10.47 23.85 -9.64
C ASN A 89 -9.07 23.64 -9.02
N TRP A 90 -8.37 24.70 -8.61
CA TRP A 90 -6.99 24.61 -8.11
C TRP A 90 -6.82 24.95 -6.65
N ASP A 91 -7.73 25.71 -6.08
CA ASP A 91 -7.61 26.22 -4.73
C ASP A 91 -8.63 25.58 -3.79
N VAL A 92 -8.31 25.58 -2.50
CA VAL A 92 -9.19 25.16 -1.41
C VAL A 92 -9.04 26.20 -0.29
N ASP A 93 -10.14 26.83 0.11
CA ASP A 93 -10.13 27.74 1.24
C ASP A 93 -10.36 27.01 2.57
N MET A 94 -9.62 27.36 3.61
CA MET A 94 -9.72 26.74 4.93
C MET A 94 -11.14 26.76 5.53
N PHE A 95 -12.01 27.62 5.04
CA PHE A 95 -13.38 27.78 5.55
C PHE A 95 -14.30 26.59 5.26
N TYR A 96 -13.97 25.73 4.31
CA TYR A 96 -14.74 24.52 4.03
C TYR A 96 -14.96 23.66 5.29
N GLN A 97 -13.96 23.59 6.17
CA GLN A 97 -13.97 22.77 7.38
C GLN A 97 -15.10 23.11 8.37
N ARG A 98 -15.76 24.25 8.19
CA ARG A 98 -16.85 24.73 9.10
C ARG A 98 -18.19 24.06 8.85
N LYS A 99 -18.37 23.37 7.70
CA LYS A 99 -19.65 22.76 7.31
C LYS A 99 -19.46 21.33 6.83
N PRO A 100 -19.18 20.37 7.72
CA PRO A 100 -19.15 18.95 7.37
C PRO A 100 -20.57 18.40 7.23
N TYR A 101 -20.78 17.55 6.23
CA TYR A 101 -21.99 16.81 6.01
C TYR A 101 -21.69 15.31 5.97
N ASN A 102 -22.52 14.52 6.65
CA ASN A 102 -22.48 13.06 6.57
C ASN A 102 -23.18 12.57 5.30
N ALA A 103 -23.01 11.29 4.98
CA ALA A 103 -23.81 10.64 3.96
C ALA A 103 -25.31 10.70 4.32
N ASP A 104 -26.15 10.97 3.32
CA ASP A 104 -27.61 11.02 3.49
C ASP A 104 -28.19 9.62 3.77
N HIS A 105 -27.56 8.60 3.18
CA HIS A 105 -27.92 7.20 3.38
C HIS A 105 -26.69 6.31 3.32
N VAL A 106 -26.65 5.32 4.19
CA VAL A 106 -25.62 4.28 4.24
C VAL A 106 -26.30 2.92 4.26
N THR A 107 -25.87 2.00 3.40
CA THR A 107 -26.41 0.64 3.36
C THR A 107 -25.93 -0.18 4.56
N ALA A 108 -26.57 -1.31 4.82
CA ALA A 108 -25.99 -2.30 5.74
C ALA A 108 -24.71 -2.91 5.14
N PRO A 109 -23.70 -3.22 5.97
CA PRO A 109 -22.49 -3.90 5.51
C PRO A 109 -22.80 -5.32 5.02
N VAL A 110 -22.14 -5.71 3.91
CA VAL A 110 -22.27 -7.03 3.30
C VAL A 110 -20.92 -7.72 3.28
N LEU A 111 -20.82 -8.88 3.92
CA LEU A 111 -19.63 -9.73 3.85
C LEU A 111 -19.59 -10.41 2.48
N LYS A 112 -18.70 -9.94 1.58
CA LYS A 112 -18.53 -10.47 0.22
C LYS A 112 -17.61 -11.69 0.17
N GLU A 113 -16.55 -11.67 0.97
CA GLU A 113 -15.53 -12.70 0.95
C GLU A 113 -15.02 -12.96 2.38
N TRP A 114 -14.86 -14.24 2.72
CA TRP A 114 -14.22 -14.68 3.95
C TRP A 114 -13.29 -15.83 3.62
N GLY A 115 -12.00 -15.57 3.54
CA GLY A 115 -11.03 -16.57 3.11
C GLY A 115 -9.68 -16.47 3.81
N PRO A 116 -8.78 -17.43 3.58
CA PRO A 116 -7.46 -17.48 4.19
C PRO A 116 -6.50 -16.41 3.64
N VAL A 117 -6.84 -15.80 2.51
CA VAL A 117 -6.01 -14.75 1.87
C VAL A 117 -6.49 -13.36 2.28
N ARG A 118 -7.81 -13.15 2.28
CA ARG A 118 -8.44 -11.87 2.65
C ARG A 118 -9.88 -12.04 3.09
N THR A 119 -10.38 -11.03 3.77
CA THR A 119 -11.81 -10.83 4.08
C THR A 119 -12.24 -9.51 3.45
N VAL A 120 -13.39 -9.49 2.79
CA VAL A 120 -13.94 -8.30 2.12
C VAL A 120 -15.34 -8.00 2.61
N VAL A 121 -15.53 -6.78 3.11
CA VAL A 121 -16.84 -6.25 3.54
C VAL A 121 -17.18 -5.03 2.70
N SER A 122 -18.36 -5.03 2.08
CA SER A 122 -18.82 -3.94 1.23
C SER A 122 -19.86 -3.08 1.91
N ILE A 123 -19.84 -1.80 1.58
CA ILE A 123 -20.80 -0.80 2.02
C ILE A 123 -20.95 0.29 0.95
N SER A 124 -22.11 0.95 0.93
CA SER A 124 -22.35 2.08 0.02
C SER A 124 -22.86 3.29 0.79
N HIS A 125 -22.33 4.45 0.42
CA HIS A 125 -22.67 5.75 0.96
C HIS A 125 -23.27 6.63 -0.14
N ARG A 126 -24.42 7.25 0.12
CA ARG A 126 -25.04 8.22 -0.80
C ARG A 126 -24.86 9.63 -0.25
N PHE A 127 -24.40 10.53 -1.10
CA PHE A 127 -24.23 11.96 -0.83
C PHE A 127 -24.97 12.73 -1.92
N ALA A 128 -26.10 13.36 -1.59
CA ALA A 128 -26.92 14.10 -2.55
C ALA A 128 -27.11 13.34 -3.89
N GLY A 129 -26.42 13.73 -4.96
CA GLY A 129 -26.47 13.09 -6.28
C GLY A 129 -25.46 11.96 -6.48
N SER A 130 -24.48 11.80 -5.58
CA SER A 130 -23.31 10.92 -5.72
C SER A 130 -23.45 9.63 -4.92
N LEU A 131 -22.81 8.56 -5.42
CA LEU A 131 -22.72 7.26 -4.77
C LEU A 131 -21.25 6.87 -4.57
N VAL A 132 -20.89 6.49 -3.35
CA VAL A 132 -19.56 5.98 -3.00
C VAL A 132 -19.72 4.55 -2.49
N GLU A 133 -19.13 3.60 -3.17
CA GLU A 133 -19.07 2.18 -2.82
C GLU A 133 -17.67 1.86 -2.30
N GLN A 134 -17.60 1.16 -1.17
CA GLN A 134 -16.33 0.74 -0.58
C GLN A 134 -16.32 -0.75 -0.34
N ASP A 135 -15.23 -1.40 -0.76
CA ASP A 135 -14.83 -2.72 -0.32
C ASP A 135 -13.70 -2.55 0.71
N ILE A 136 -13.99 -2.87 1.96
CA ILE A 136 -13.01 -2.82 3.04
C ILE A 136 -12.36 -4.19 3.11
N VAL A 137 -11.04 -4.22 2.85
CA VAL A 137 -10.27 -5.44 2.69
C VAL A 137 -9.32 -5.63 3.86
N PHE A 138 -9.45 -6.76 4.51
CA PHE A 138 -8.62 -7.20 5.63
C PHE A 138 -7.77 -8.39 5.21
N TYR A 139 -6.54 -8.43 5.67
CA TYR A 139 -5.59 -9.48 5.34
C TYR A 139 -5.11 -10.21 6.60
N PRO A 140 -5.20 -11.57 6.65
CA PRO A 140 -4.60 -12.34 7.74
C PRO A 140 -3.08 -12.15 7.85
N ASN A 141 -2.39 -11.94 6.72
CA ASN A 141 -0.93 -11.93 6.64
C ASN A 141 -0.32 -10.56 6.30
N LEU A 142 -1.10 -9.47 6.34
CA LEU A 142 -0.61 -8.10 6.15
C LEU A 142 -1.16 -7.18 7.24
N PRO A 143 -0.34 -6.24 7.73
CA PRO A 143 -0.74 -5.36 8.83
C PRO A 143 -1.56 -4.15 8.40
N ARG A 144 -2.05 -4.04 7.18
CA ARG A 144 -2.83 -2.90 6.68
C ARG A 144 -4.30 -3.26 6.45
N ILE A 145 -5.14 -2.24 6.41
CA ILE A 145 -6.55 -2.31 6.03
C ILE A 145 -6.73 -1.43 4.80
N ASP A 146 -7.20 -2.01 3.70
CA ASP A 146 -7.41 -1.30 2.44
C ASP A 146 -8.89 -0.92 2.28
N PHE A 147 -9.15 0.30 1.80
CA PHE A 147 -10.46 0.84 1.47
C PHE A 147 -10.51 1.05 -0.04
N VAL A 148 -10.88 -0.01 -0.76
CA VAL A 148 -11.01 0.02 -2.22
C VAL A 148 -12.32 0.73 -2.55
N THR A 149 -12.22 1.88 -3.19
CA THR A 149 -13.34 2.80 -3.33
C THR A 149 -13.66 3.05 -4.79
N ARG A 150 -14.95 2.96 -5.12
CA ARG A 150 -15.53 3.39 -6.39
C ARG A 150 -16.59 4.45 -6.13
N ALA A 151 -16.43 5.61 -6.75
CA ALA A 151 -17.39 6.71 -6.62
C ALA A 151 -17.99 7.07 -7.99
N ASP A 152 -19.32 7.09 -8.07
CA ASP A 152 -20.07 7.76 -9.16
C ASP A 152 -20.38 9.17 -8.66
N TRP A 153 -19.52 10.13 -9.01
CA TRP A 153 -19.56 11.49 -8.49
C TRP A 153 -20.34 12.41 -9.42
N ARG A 154 -21.36 13.09 -8.86
CA ARG A 154 -22.31 13.91 -9.62
C ARG A 154 -22.48 15.32 -9.05
N ASP A 155 -21.94 15.60 -7.87
CA ASP A 155 -22.15 16.85 -7.16
C ASP A 155 -21.06 17.85 -7.49
N HIS A 156 -21.44 19.11 -7.75
CA HIS A 156 -20.51 20.22 -8.00
C HIS A 156 -20.27 21.02 -6.73
N HIS A 157 -19.09 21.66 -6.62
CA HIS A 157 -18.66 22.44 -5.47
C HIS A 157 -18.70 21.67 -4.16
N VAL A 158 -18.37 20.39 -4.22
CA VAL A 158 -18.32 19.50 -3.07
C VAL A 158 -16.94 18.84 -2.98
N LEU A 159 -16.37 18.91 -1.78
CA LEU A 159 -15.13 18.24 -1.40
C LEU A 159 -15.49 16.99 -0.61
N LEU A 160 -15.03 15.81 -1.05
CA LEU A 160 -15.15 14.54 -0.30
C LEU A 160 -13.83 14.26 0.40
N ARG A 161 -13.89 14.00 1.70
CA ARG A 161 -12.71 13.63 2.50
C ARG A 161 -12.99 12.45 3.41
N VAL A 162 -11.92 11.73 3.78
CA VAL A 162 -11.92 10.71 4.82
C VAL A 162 -11.04 11.13 5.99
N TYR A 163 -11.43 10.74 7.22
CA TYR A 163 -10.73 11.08 8.44
C TYR A 163 -10.44 9.88 9.32
N PHE A 164 -9.27 9.92 10.00
CA PHE A 164 -8.82 8.96 11.00
C PHE A 164 -8.27 9.74 12.21
N PRO A 165 -9.04 9.86 13.29
CA PRO A 165 -8.64 10.59 14.49
C PRO A 165 -7.68 9.74 15.35
N ALA A 166 -6.37 9.85 15.10
CA ALA A 166 -5.35 9.07 15.79
C ALA A 166 -5.10 9.58 17.23
N ARG A 167 -4.99 8.65 18.16
CA ARG A 167 -4.57 8.88 19.56
C ARG A 167 -3.05 8.80 19.66
N ILE A 168 -2.36 9.61 18.90
CA ILE A 168 -0.90 9.70 18.85
C ILE A 168 -0.51 11.12 19.20
N ASN A 169 0.43 11.26 20.13
CA ASN A 169 0.92 12.56 20.58
C ASN A 169 2.25 12.89 19.90
N ALA A 170 2.17 13.53 18.75
CA ALA A 170 3.34 13.96 17.99
C ALA A 170 3.17 15.41 17.51
N THR A 171 4.21 16.20 17.64
CA THR A 171 4.22 17.62 17.17
C THR A 171 4.45 17.73 15.68
N LYS A 172 4.93 16.67 15.04
CA LYS A 172 5.19 16.61 13.60
C LYS A 172 4.63 15.33 13.01
N ALA A 173 4.21 15.44 11.75
CA ALA A 173 3.86 14.32 10.90
C ALA A 173 4.80 14.29 9.69
N ALA A 174 5.12 13.10 9.21
CA ALA A 174 5.92 12.90 8.00
C ALA A 174 5.02 12.71 6.78
N TYR A 175 5.41 13.28 5.65
CA TYR A 175 4.68 13.25 4.40
C TYR A 175 5.64 12.87 3.28
N GLU A 176 5.31 11.87 2.50
CA GLU A 176 6.14 11.48 1.36
C GLU A 176 6.21 12.58 0.31
N ILE A 177 7.42 12.80 -0.18
CA ILE A 177 7.72 13.52 -1.42
C ILE A 177 8.57 12.62 -2.32
N GLN A 178 8.88 13.07 -3.52
CA GLN A 178 9.74 12.32 -4.45
C GLN A 178 11.09 12.01 -3.80
N PHE A 179 11.41 10.71 -3.72
CA PHE A 179 12.67 10.18 -3.17
C PHE A 179 12.96 10.60 -1.72
N GLY A 180 11.93 10.80 -0.91
CA GLY A 180 12.11 11.18 0.48
C GLY A 180 10.80 11.58 1.16
N ASN A 181 10.92 12.42 2.17
CA ASN A 181 9.78 12.93 2.92
C ASN A 181 10.06 14.33 3.47
N VAL A 182 9.01 14.97 3.92
CA VAL A 182 9.07 16.25 4.63
C VAL A 182 8.25 16.16 5.92
N GLU A 183 8.77 16.70 7.01
CA GLU A 183 8.03 16.83 8.25
C GLU A 183 7.30 18.17 8.30
N ARG A 184 6.05 18.15 8.80
CA ARG A 184 5.25 19.38 9.03
C ARG A 184 4.61 19.32 10.41
N GLU A 185 4.43 20.51 11.03
CA GLU A 185 3.81 20.66 12.34
C GLU A 185 2.35 20.17 12.35
N THR A 186 1.97 19.44 13.39
CA THR A 186 0.60 18.97 13.60
C THR A 186 -0.27 19.97 14.34
N THR A 187 0.31 21.07 14.80
CA THR A 187 -0.38 22.16 15.50
C THR A 187 -0.63 23.35 14.58
N SER A 188 -1.45 24.31 15.03
CA SER A 188 -1.76 25.57 14.33
C SER A 188 -1.43 26.78 15.21
N ASN A 189 -0.23 26.78 15.83
CA ASN A 189 0.17 27.78 16.82
C ASN A 189 0.46 29.17 16.23
N HIS A 190 0.74 29.25 14.94
CA HIS A 190 0.96 30.52 14.25
C HIS A 190 0.36 30.49 12.83
N SER A 191 0.29 31.66 12.19
CA SER A 191 -0.39 31.83 10.90
C SER A 191 0.18 30.95 9.77
N TRP A 192 1.47 30.66 9.78
CA TRP A 192 2.09 29.80 8.78
C TRP A 192 1.63 28.33 8.91
N ASP A 193 1.49 27.82 10.14
CA ASP A 193 0.97 26.48 10.37
C ASP A 193 -0.53 26.40 10.09
N THR A 194 -1.26 27.47 10.41
CA THR A 194 -2.68 27.59 10.07
C THR A 194 -2.90 27.58 8.56
N ALA A 195 -2.04 28.27 7.80
CA ALA A 195 -2.11 28.26 6.33
C ALA A 195 -1.82 26.91 5.70
N LYS A 196 -1.15 25.99 6.41
CA LYS A 196 -0.90 24.61 5.99
C LYS A 196 -2.02 23.67 6.47
N PHE A 197 -3.26 24.07 6.32
CA PHE A 197 -4.44 23.28 6.72
C PHE A 197 -4.65 22.06 5.82
N GLU A 198 -4.18 22.12 4.58
CA GLU A 198 -4.08 20.99 3.66
C GLU A 198 -2.75 21.08 2.91
N VAL A 199 -2.06 19.94 2.77
CA VAL A 199 -0.71 19.87 2.22
C VAL A 199 -0.59 18.65 1.30
N CYS A 200 0.34 18.72 0.35
CA CYS A 200 0.62 17.63 -0.55
C CYS A 200 1.46 16.54 0.12
N ALA A 201 1.06 15.29 -0.09
CA ALA A 201 1.90 14.11 0.04
C ALA A 201 1.55 13.14 -1.11
N HIS A 202 2.41 12.13 -1.33
CA HIS A 202 2.16 11.17 -2.40
C HIS A 202 1.61 9.85 -1.84
N LYS A 203 2.42 8.80 -1.80
CA LYS A 203 1.95 7.45 -1.46
C LYS A 203 1.59 7.28 0.02
N TRP A 204 2.16 8.12 0.92
CA TRP A 204 1.92 7.97 2.35
C TRP A 204 2.08 9.28 3.13
N ALA A 205 1.36 9.35 4.25
CA ALA A 205 1.62 10.26 5.34
C ALA A 205 1.58 9.48 6.65
N ASP A 206 2.40 9.87 7.63
CA ASP A 206 2.56 9.14 8.87
C ASP A 206 2.51 10.05 10.09
N LEU A 207 1.83 9.58 11.11
CA LEU A 207 1.84 10.17 12.43
C LEU A 207 2.35 9.15 13.43
N SER A 208 3.53 9.38 14.01
CA SER A 208 4.17 8.46 14.95
C SER A 208 4.67 9.18 16.19
N GLU A 209 4.58 8.49 17.32
CA GLU A 209 5.30 8.77 18.55
C GLU A 209 6.33 7.65 18.83
N ASN A 210 7.10 7.76 19.94
CA ASN A 210 8.04 6.71 20.28
C ASN A 210 7.29 5.43 20.63
N GLY A 211 7.35 4.42 19.76
CA GLY A 211 6.80 3.10 19.98
C GLY A 211 5.46 2.81 19.32
N LEU A 212 4.77 3.81 18.75
CA LEU A 212 3.45 3.63 18.13
C LEU A 212 3.25 4.60 16.96
N GLY A 213 2.65 4.14 15.87
CA GLY A 213 2.34 4.96 14.72
C GLY A 213 1.14 4.49 13.92
N LEU A 214 0.65 5.38 13.08
CA LEU A 214 -0.40 5.15 12.10
C LEU A 214 -0.01 5.83 10.79
N SER A 215 0.15 5.03 9.74
CA SER A 215 0.36 5.55 8.40
C SER A 215 -0.96 5.55 7.62
N LEU A 216 -1.21 6.61 6.87
CA LEU A 216 -2.27 6.73 5.89
C LEU A 216 -1.65 6.63 4.51
N LEU A 217 -1.99 5.55 3.79
CA LEU A 217 -1.46 5.22 2.48
C LEU A 217 -2.51 5.48 1.41
N ASN A 218 -2.09 5.74 0.17
CA ASN A 218 -3.01 5.86 -0.95
C ASN A 218 -2.32 5.61 -2.30
N ASP A 219 -3.11 5.42 -3.36
CA ASP A 219 -2.60 5.15 -4.71
C ASP A 219 -2.62 6.37 -5.65
N CYS A 220 -3.40 7.42 -5.36
CA CYS A 220 -3.53 8.56 -6.27
C CYS A 220 -4.06 9.86 -5.64
N LYS A 221 -4.16 9.96 -4.31
CA LYS A 221 -4.72 11.13 -3.62
C LYS A 221 -3.63 11.91 -2.88
N TYR A 222 -3.56 13.22 -3.11
CA TYR A 222 -2.42 14.03 -2.66
C TYR A 222 -2.75 15.09 -1.60
N GLY A 223 -4.03 15.40 -1.38
CA GLY A 223 -4.45 16.40 -0.40
C GLY A 223 -4.54 15.82 1.02
N HIS A 224 -3.55 16.05 1.86
CA HIS A 224 -3.51 15.54 3.23
C HIS A 224 -3.64 16.66 4.25
N SER A 225 -4.21 16.32 5.40
CA SER A 225 -4.13 17.15 6.61
C SER A 225 -3.88 16.29 7.82
N ILE A 226 -2.89 16.65 8.65
CA ILE A 226 -2.69 16.02 9.96
C ILE A 226 -2.56 17.13 10.97
N LYS A 227 -3.64 17.37 11.72
CA LYS A 227 -3.72 18.42 12.75
C LYS A 227 -4.31 17.84 14.02
N ASP A 228 -3.69 18.13 15.16
CA ASP A 228 -4.14 17.68 16.48
C ASP A 228 -4.44 16.16 16.52
N GLY A 229 -3.65 15.33 15.81
CA GLY A 229 -3.82 13.89 15.71
C GLY A 229 -4.96 13.44 14.78
N GLU A 230 -5.68 14.33 14.10
CA GLU A 230 -6.65 13.98 13.08
C GLU A 230 -5.99 13.91 11.71
N MET A 231 -5.97 12.72 11.13
CA MET A 231 -5.41 12.47 9.80
C MET A 231 -6.54 12.51 8.77
N GLY A 232 -6.44 13.41 7.80
CA GLY A 232 -7.43 13.58 6.74
C GLY A 232 -6.81 13.43 5.35
N LEU A 233 -7.60 12.85 4.42
CA LEU A 233 -7.24 12.70 3.01
C LEU A 233 -8.39 13.21 2.14
N THR A 234 -8.10 14.12 1.23
CA THR A 234 -9.04 14.57 0.20
C THR A 234 -9.14 13.51 -0.89
N LEU A 235 -10.36 13.06 -1.15
CA LEU A 235 -10.66 11.99 -2.12
C LEU A 235 -11.14 12.56 -3.46
N ILE A 236 -12.06 13.53 -3.45
CA ILE A 236 -12.61 14.16 -4.65
C ILE A 236 -12.83 15.65 -4.37
N LYS A 237 -12.52 16.49 -5.36
CA LYS A 237 -12.81 17.93 -5.38
C LYS A 237 -13.44 18.29 -6.73
N SER A 238 -14.67 18.77 -6.72
CA SER A 238 -15.47 18.99 -7.94
C SER A 238 -15.83 20.46 -8.13
N GLY A 239 -14.86 21.25 -8.60
CA GLY A 239 -15.09 22.64 -9.04
C GLY A 239 -15.77 22.70 -10.41
N THR A 240 -16.04 23.93 -10.89
CA THR A 240 -16.71 24.16 -12.16
C THR A 240 -15.96 25.10 -13.11
N TYR A 241 -14.85 25.71 -12.67
CA TYR A 241 -14.06 26.62 -13.49
C TYR A 241 -12.56 26.32 -13.41
N PRO A 242 -11.85 26.25 -14.54
CA PRO A 242 -12.29 26.50 -15.93
C PRO A 242 -13.00 25.31 -16.60
N ASN A 243 -13.03 24.15 -15.99
CA ASN A 243 -13.76 22.99 -16.47
C ASN A 243 -15.06 22.83 -15.67
N GLU A 244 -16.19 22.98 -16.34
CA GLU A 244 -17.51 22.90 -15.71
C GLU A 244 -17.82 21.50 -15.13
N ASN A 245 -17.16 20.46 -15.64
CA ASN A 245 -17.34 19.08 -15.22
C ASN A 245 -16.07 18.50 -14.58
N ALA A 246 -15.28 19.33 -13.92
CA ALA A 246 -14.10 18.85 -13.21
C ALA A 246 -14.49 17.78 -12.19
N ASP A 247 -13.83 16.62 -12.27
CA ASP A 247 -14.03 15.46 -11.39
C ASP A 247 -15.45 14.89 -11.32
N ILE A 248 -16.33 15.22 -12.29
CA ILE A 248 -17.62 14.57 -12.47
C ILE A 248 -17.42 13.24 -13.21
N GLY A 249 -17.93 12.14 -12.69
CA GLY A 249 -17.85 10.82 -13.30
C GLY A 249 -17.46 9.71 -12.32
N ILE A 250 -16.94 8.62 -12.89
CA ILE A 250 -16.52 7.45 -12.12
C ILE A 250 -15.07 7.64 -11.68
N HIS A 251 -14.84 7.47 -10.38
CA HIS A 251 -13.51 7.43 -9.77
C HIS A 251 -13.27 6.07 -9.16
N GLU A 252 -12.09 5.53 -9.33
CA GLU A 252 -11.61 4.32 -8.67
C GLU A 252 -10.28 4.63 -8.01
N PHE A 253 -10.17 4.36 -6.70
CA PHE A 253 -8.95 4.61 -5.93
C PHE A 253 -8.96 3.77 -4.66
N THR A 254 -7.77 3.59 -4.10
CA THR A 254 -7.58 2.89 -2.82
C THR A 254 -6.80 3.78 -1.87
N TYR A 255 -7.26 3.86 -0.63
CA TYR A 255 -6.46 4.32 0.49
C TYR A 255 -6.43 3.25 1.57
N SER A 256 -5.42 3.32 2.43
CA SER A 256 -5.21 2.29 3.44
C SER A 256 -4.74 2.90 4.74
N ILE A 257 -4.98 2.23 5.86
CA ILE A 257 -4.32 2.52 7.12
C ILE A 257 -3.39 1.38 7.49
N TYR A 258 -2.23 1.75 8.01
CA TYR A 258 -1.21 0.84 8.48
C TYR A 258 -0.84 1.18 9.93
N PRO A 259 -1.44 0.48 10.92
CA PRO A 259 -1.03 0.58 12.31
C PRO A 259 0.31 -0.12 12.51
N HIS A 260 1.25 0.52 13.23
CA HIS A 260 2.57 -0.06 13.43
C HIS A 260 3.19 0.32 14.76
N LYS A 261 4.12 -0.53 15.20
CA LYS A 261 4.99 -0.26 16.32
C LYS A 261 6.16 0.61 15.88
N GLY A 262 6.63 1.50 16.76
CA GLY A 262 7.75 2.39 16.47
C GLY A 262 7.38 3.56 15.58
N ARG A 263 8.40 4.27 15.12
CA ARG A 263 8.25 5.36 14.15
C ARG A 263 8.22 4.81 12.73
N TRP A 264 7.78 5.62 11.75
CA TRP A 264 7.73 5.23 10.34
C TRP A 264 9.08 4.72 9.79
N GLN A 265 10.22 5.25 10.30
CA GLN A 265 11.56 4.79 9.91
C GLN A 265 11.87 3.36 10.42
N GLU A 266 11.28 2.95 11.55
CA GLU A 266 11.44 1.63 12.14
C GLU A 266 10.41 0.64 11.60
N ALA A 267 9.26 1.16 11.16
CA ALA A 267 8.20 0.42 10.51
C ALA A 267 8.49 0.21 9.01
N ARG A 268 7.61 -0.53 8.34
CA ARG A 268 7.70 -0.75 6.89
C ARG A 268 6.77 0.17 6.11
N THR A 269 6.63 1.44 6.54
CA THR A 269 5.68 2.39 5.94
C THR A 269 5.95 2.60 4.44
N VAL A 270 7.20 2.81 4.07
CA VAL A 270 7.59 3.03 2.67
C VAL A 270 7.28 1.79 1.83
N GLU A 271 7.67 0.60 2.30
CA GLU A 271 7.43 -0.66 1.61
C GLU A 271 5.92 -0.95 1.48
N MET A 272 5.13 -0.74 2.55
CA MET A 272 3.67 -0.91 2.50
C MET A 272 3.00 0.03 1.50
N ALA A 273 3.50 1.26 1.38
CA ALA A 273 3.01 2.22 0.40
C ALA A 273 3.37 1.82 -1.04
N TYR A 274 4.57 1.30 -1.26
CA TYR A 274 4.96 0.75 -2.57
C TYR A 274 4.19 -0.51 -2.92
N ASP A 275 3.95 -1.42 -1.98
CA ASP A 275 3.13 -2.62 -2.20
C ASP A 275 1.69 -2.27 -2.63
N LEU A 276 1.12 -1.18 -2.08
CA LEU A 276 -0.17 -0.66 -2.49
C LEU A 276 -0.16 -0.10 -3.92
N ASN A 277 0.91 0.63 -4.27
CA ASN A 277 1.04 1.35 -5.56
C ASN A 277 1.60 0.49 -6.70
N SER A 278 2.19 -0.65 -6.37
CA SER A 278 2.80 -1.59 -7.33
C SER A 278 2.34 -3.02 -7.02
N PRO A 279 1.06 -3.33 -7.24
CA PRO A 279 0.50 -4.63 -6.90
C PRO A 279 1.16 -5.75 -7.69
N LEU A 280 1.26 -6.93 -7.07
CA LEU A 280 1.79 -8.13 -7.72
C LEU A 280 0.93 -8.54 -8.92
N VAL A 281 1.59 -8.85 -10.02
CA VAL A 281 0.95 -9.41 -11.20
C VAL A 281 1.04 -10.93 -11.13
N SER A 282 -0.09 -11.62 -11.24
CA SER A 282 -0.18 -13.07 -11.25
C SER A 282 -0.59 -13.60 -12.64
N ALA A 283 -0.03 -14.73 -13.02
CA ALA A 283 -0.42 -15.44 -14.25
C ALA A 283 -0.43 -16.95 -14.03
N LEU A 284 -1.43 -17.62 -14.60
CA LEU A 284 -1.45 -19.07 -14.66
C LEU A 284 -0.52 -19.53 -15.77
N VAL A 285 0.45 -20.36 -15.42
CA VAL A 285 1.38 -20.95 -16.37
C VAL A 285 1.32 -22.49 -16.24
N PRO A 286 1.51 -23.26 -17.35
CA PRO A 286 1.62 -24.70 -17.26
C PRO A 286 2.76 -25.10 -16.31
N ALA A 287 2.51 -26.00 -15.37
CA ALA A 287 3.52 -26.49 -14.44
C ALA A 287 4.62 -27.22 -15.22
N LYS A 288 5.80 -26.62 -15.32
CA LYS A 288 7.01 -27.25 -15.85
C LYS A 288 8.10 -27.18 -14.78
N GLY A 289 8.24 -28.25 -14.01
CA GLY A 289 9.31 -28.38 -13.01
C GLY A 289 8.92 -27.86 -11.61
N ALA A 290 9.88 -27.91 -10.69
CA ALA A 290 9.71 -27.40 -9.33
C ALA A 290 9.64 -25.86 -9.33
N GLY A 291 8.76 -25.30 -8.52
CA GLY A 291 8.71 -23.86 -8.27
C GLY A 291 10.04 -23.35 -7.71
N GLY A 292 10.39 -22.13 -8.03
CA GLY A 292 11.59 -21.46 -7.55
C GLY A 292 11.36 -19.97 -7.32
N PHE A 293 12.23 -19.40 -6.50
CA PHE A 293 12.31 -17.95 -6.30
C PHE A 293 13.52 -17.40 -7.03
N TRP A 294 13.34 -16.34 -7.79
CA TRP A 294 14.41 -15.60 -8.43
C TRP A 294 14.19 -14.09 -8.26
N SER A 295 15.26 -13.38 -7.95
CA SER A 295 15.26 -11.92 -7.84
C SER A 295 16.23 -11.32 -8.83
N MET A 296 15.79 -10.34 -9.61
CA MET A 296 16.62 -9.60 -10.54
C MET A 296 17.66 -8.74 -9.83
N VAL A 297 17.27 -8.12 -8.72
CA VAL A 297 18.13 -7.28 -7.89
C VAL A 297 17.66 -7.33 -6.44
N SER A 298 18.61 -7.32 -5.50
CA SER A 298 18.33 -7.16 -4.07
C SER A 298 19.40 -6.28 -3.43
N VAL A 299 19.01 -5.54 -2.40
CA VAL A 299 19.88 -4.72 -1.56
C VAL A 299 19.77 -5.24 -0.14
N ASP A 300 20.90 -5.33 0.56
CA ASP A 300 20.98 -5.89 1.91
C ASP A 300 20.52 -4.94 3.02
N GLN A 301 20.24 -3.67 2.68
CA GLN A 301 19.83 -2.64 3.64
C GLN A 301 18.38 -2.20 3.43
N PRO A 302 17.55 -2.20 4.48
CA PRO A 302 16.16 -1.77 4.39
C PRO A 302 15.99 -0.26 4.13
N ASP A 303 17.04 0.53 4.36
CA ASP A 303 17.05 1.98 4.11
C ASP A 303 17.26 2.31 2.63
N CYS A 304 17.70 1.32 1.83
CA CYS A 304 18.00 1.49 0.42
C CYS A 304 16.88 0.89 -0.44
N PHE A 305 16.14 1.74 -1.13
CA PHE A 305 15.03 1.32 -1.97
C PHE A 305 15.42 1.26 -3.45
N VAL A 306 15.13 0.13 -4.09
CA VAL A 306 15.28 -0.02 -5.55
C VAL A 306 14.10 0.64 -6.23
N GLU A 307 14.31 1.82 -6.79
CA GLU A 307 13.25 2.57 -7.47
C GLU A 307 12.95 2.00 -8.85
N MET A 308 13.99 1.66 -9.61
CA MET A 308 13.80 1.14 -10.94
C MET A 308 14.99 0.35 -11.45
N MET A 309 14.71 -0.57 -12.37
CA MET A 309 15.70 -1.18 -13.26
C MET A 309 15.17 -1.16 -14.69
N LYS A 310 15.92 -0.56 -15.60
CA LYS A 310 15.53 -0.42 -17.01
C LYS A 310 16.72 -0.69 -17.94
N LYS A 311 16.48 -0.85 -19.25
CA LYS A 311 17.55 -0.77 -20.26
C LYS A 311 18.16 0.62 -20.27
N ALA A 312 19.49 0.69 -20.44
CA ALA A 312 20.19 1.96 -20.67
C ALA A 312 19.72 2.62 -22.00
N GLU A 313 19.58 3.96 -22.02
CA GLU A 313 19.12 4.70 -23.19
C GLU A 313 19.98 4.45 -24.44
N ASN A 314 21.30 4.29 -24.24
CA ASN A 314 22.23 3.97 -25.32
C ASN A 314 22.30 2.47 -25.67
N GLY A 315 21.44 1.63 -25.08
CA GLY A 315 21.40 0.19 -25.29
C GLY A 315 22.53 -0.61 -24.64
N ASN A 316 23.44 0.03 -23.90
CA ASN A 316 24.57 -0.64 -23.29
C ASN A 316 24.32 -0.98 -21.81
N GLY A 317 23.73 -2.16 -21.59
CA GLY A 317 23.43 -2.68 -20.25
C GLY A 317 22.11 -2.18 -19.67
N TYR A 318 22.03 -2.23 -18.35
CA TYR A 318 20.86 -1.84 -17.55
C TYR A 318 21.21 -0.67 -16.64
N ILE A 319 20.22 0.15 -16.38
CA ILE A 319 20.29 1.22 -15.38
C ILE A 319 19.53 0.76 -14.15
N LEU A 320 20.21 0.80 -13.02
CA LEU A 320 19.65 0.56 -11.69
C LEU A 320 19.65 1.88 -10.91
N ARG A 321 18.50 2.28 -10.38
CA ARG A 321 18.37 3.45 -9.52
C ARG A 321 17.97 3.04 -8.13
N ILE A 322 18.74 3.50 -7.14
CA ILE A 322 18.53 3.24 -5.71
C ILE A 322 18.49 4.59 -5.01
N TYR A 323 17.62 4.75 -4.01
CA TYR A 323 17.67 5.90 -3.13
C TYR A 323 17.59 5.48 -1.67
N GLU A 324 18.15 6.30 -0.79
CA GLU A 324 18.04 6.15 0.65
C GLU A 324 16.76 6.85 1.14
N ASN A 325 15.95 6.18 1.97
CA ASN A 325 14.59 6.63 2.31
C ASN A 325 14.34 6.92 3.79
N ARG A 326 15.34 6.74 4.69
CA ARG A 326 15.16 6.86 6.15
C ARG A 326 16.07 7.91 6.81
N ASN A 327 16.75 8.75 6.01
CA ASN A 327 17.69 9.77 6.49
C ASN A 327 18.92 9.18 7.19
N THR A 328 19.46 8.10 6.67
CA THR A 328 20.64 7.41 7.22
C THR A 328 21.86 7.45 6.29
N ARG A 329 23.02 7.13 6.85
CA ARG A 329 24.27 6.93 6.09
C ARG A 329 24.58 5.46 6.07
N THR A 330 24.37 4.83 4.92
CA THR A 330 24.29 3.37 4.85
C THR A 330 25.31 2.77 3.87
N PRO A 331 26.23 1.90 4.34
CA PRO A 331 26.95 1.02 3.44
C PRO A 331 26.00 -0.05 2.93
N MET A 332 25.94 -0.27 1.62
CA MET A 332 25.04 -1.24 1.00
C MET A 332 25.79 -2.23 0.12
N THR A 333 25.23 -3.44 0.03
CA THR A 333 25.61 -4.46 -0.94
C THR A 333 24.43 -4.69 -1.88
N VAL A 334 24.65 -4.49 -3.16
CA VAL A 334 23.68 -4.79 -4.22
C VAL A 334 24.03 -6.13 -4.84
N LYS A 335 23.07 -7.05 -4.89
CA LYS A 335 23.20 -8.36 -5.53
C LYS A 335 22.29 -8.45 -6.75
N LEU A 336 22.83 -8.93 -7.87
CA LEU A 336 22.13 -9.20 -9.12
C LEU A 336 21.83 -10.69 -9.27
N GLY A 337 20.71 -11.03 -9.89
CA GLY A 337 20.31 -12.40 -10.22
C GLY A 337 21.01 -12.98 -11.46
N PHE A 338 21.93 -12.24 -12.05
CA PHE A 338 22.71 -12.60 -13.24
C PHE A 338 24.16 -12.12 -13.12
N GLU A 339 25.06 -12.70 -13.89
CA GLU A 339 26.49 -12.37 -13.88
C GLU A 339 26.74 -11.03 -14.58
N ILE A 340 27.55 -10.17 -13.94
CA ILE A 340 27.89 -8.82 -14.38
C ILE A 340 29.39 -8.69 -14.64
N SER A 341 29.71 -8.05 -15.76
CA SER A 341 31.10 -7.78 -16.17
C SER A 341 31.62 -6.42 -15.70
N ARG A 342 30.73 -5.44 -15.54
CA ARG A 342 31.07 -4.07 -15.19
C ARG A 342 29.91 -3.36 -14.51
N VAL A 343 30.26 -2.53 -13.52
CA VAL A 343 29.38 -1.58 -12.85
C VAL A 343 30.00 -0.18 -12.91
N GLU A 344 29.20 0.82 -13.23
CA GLU A 344 29.60 2.22 -13.23
C GLU A 344 28.55 3.05 -12.49
N GLU A 345 28.94 3.90 -11.55
CA GLU A 345 28.08 4.96 -11.06
C GLU A 345 27.87 6.00 -12.16
N CYS A 346 26.65 6.46 -12.32
CA CYS A 346 26.23 7.42 -13.34
C CYS A 346 25.49 8.60 -12.71
N ASP A 347 25.42 9.71 -13.46
CA ASP A 347 24.46 10.77 -13.16
C ASP A 347 23.02 10.35 -13.56
N LEU A 348 22.03 11.21 -13.27
CA LEU A 348 20.62 10.94 -13.61
C LEU A 348 20.36 10.88 -15.14
N LEU A 349 21.28 11.39 -15.96
CA LEU A 349 21.25 11.31 -17.43
C LEU A 349 22.06 10.12 -17.95
N GLU A 350 22.40 9.17 -17.09
CA GLU A 350 23.15 7.94 -17.40
C GLU A 350 24.59 8.16 -17.88
N ARG A 351 25.21 9.31 -17.60
CA ARG A 351 26.61 9.57 -17.96
C ARG A 351 27.51 8.95 -16.88
N PRO A 352 28.53 8.16 -17.26
CA PRO A 352 29.44 7.53 -16.30
C PRO A 352 30.19 8.56 -15.46
N LEU A 353 30.26 8.34 -14.16
CA LEU A 353 31.02 9.15 -13.20
C LEU A 353 32.28 8.43 -12.72
N ARG A 354 32.13 7.17 -12.28
CA ARG A 354 33.23 6.33 -11.81
C ARG A 354 32.95 4.84 -11.95
N PRO A 355 33.94 3.99 -12.13
CA PRO A 355 33.77 2.55 -12.04
C PRO A 355 33.53 2.12 -10.58
N ILE A 356 32.80 1.02 -10.42
CA ILE A 356 32.56 0.34 -9.14
C ILE A 356 33.12 -1.09 -9.26
N GLU A 357 33.86 -1.52 -8.25
CA GLU A 357 34.37 -2.90 -8.20
C GLU A 357 33.20 -3.89 -7.99
N THR A 358 33.27 -5.03 -8.68
CA THR A 358 32.30 -6.11 -8.61
C THR A 358 32.96 -7.47 -8.48
N ASP A 359 32.32 -8.41 -7.78
CA ASP A 359 32.72 -9.83 -7.71
C ASP A 359 32.04 -10.72 -8.77
N GLY A 360 31.38 -10.09 -9.76
CA GLY A 360 30.64 -10.78 -10.81
C GLY A 360 29.15 -10.92 -10.55
N TYR A 361 28.68 -10.83 -9.32
CA TYR A 361 27.26 -10.87 -8.96
C TYR A 361 26.87 -9.76 -7.99
N ARG A 362 27.84 -9.10 -7.38
CA ARG A 362 27.61 -8.10 -6.32
C ARG A 362 28.56 -6.93 -6.48
N PHE A 363 28.10 -5.79 -5.99
CA PHE A 363 28.97 -4.65 -5.75
C PHE A 363 28.60 -3.98 -4.43
N LYS A 364 29.54 -3.23 -3.88
CA LYS A 364 29.37 -2.46 -2.64
C LYS A 364 29.51 -0.98 -2.91
N ASP A 365 28.69 -0.20 -2.26
CA ASP A 365 28.82 1.25 -2.27
C ASP A 365 28.28 1.83 -0.95
N PHE A 366 28.35 3.15 -0.83
CA PHE A 366 27.86 3.90 0.32
C PHE A 366 26.90 4.97 -0.17
N ILE A 367 25.72 5.08 0.48
CA ILE A 367 24.69 6.05 0.16
C ILE A 367 24.48 7.01 1.33
N LYS A 368 24.26 8.29 1.03
CA LYS A 368 23.99 9.35 2.01
C LYS A 368 22.50 9.50 2.24
N PRO A 369 22.10 10.23 3.31
CA PRO A 369 20.68 10.56 3.55
C PRO A 369 20.01 11.17 2.32
N TYR A 370 18.88 10.54 1.90
CA TYR A 370 18.07 10.93 0.74
C TYR A 370 18.84 11.04 -0.59
N GLU A 371 20.01 10.40 -0.68
CA GLU A 371 20.78 10.36 -1.92
C GLU A 371 20.14 9.41 -2.92
N ILE A 372 20.11 9.85 -4.18
CA ILE A 372 19.72 9.02 -5.32
C ILE A 372 20.98 8.59 -6.04
N LYS A 373 21.20 7.30 -6.18
CA LYS A 373 22.32 6.74 -6.94
C LYS A 373 21.83 6.00 -8.17
N THR A 374 22.52 6.21 -9.26
CA THR A 374 22.26 5.55 -10.53
C THR A 374 23.47 4.73 -10.94
N TYR A 375 23.25 3.45 -11.27
CA TYR A 375 24.31 2.54 -11.71
C TYR A 375 24.00 2.00 -13.08
N ARG A 376 25.02 1.96 -13.94
CA ARG A 376 24.99 1.18 -15.17
C ARG A 376 25.55 -0.20 -14.88
N ILE A 377 24.78 -1.23 -15.17
CA ILE A 377 25.10 -2.64 -14.97
C ILE A 377 25.28 -3.28 -16.35
N CYS A 378 26.47 -3.77 -16.64
CA CYS A 378 26.77 -4.51 -17.87
C CYS A 378 26.80 -6.01 -17.56
N PRO A 379 25.86 -6.83 -18.10
CA PRO A 379 25.93 -8.27 -17.93
C PRO A 379 27.12 -8.87 -18.67
N VAL A 380 27.58 -10.04 -18.23
CA VAL A 380 28.45 -10.86 -19.06
C VAL A 380 27.61 -11.30 -20.27
N ARG A 381 28.13 -11.08 -21.49
CA ARG A 381 27.44 -11.52 -22.70
C ARG A 381 27.44 -13.05 -22.73
N ALA A 382 26.24 -13.67 -22.89
CA ALA A 382 26.08 -15.09 -23.11
C ALA A 382 26.64 -15.51 -24.47
#